data_f5980d144d6104817307c4dedcc64300
#
_entry.id   f5980d144d6104817307c4dedcc64300
#
_cell.length_a   1.000
_cell.length_b   1.000
_cell.length_c   1.000
_cell.angle_alpha   90.00
_cell.angle_beta   90.00
_cell.angle_gamma   90.00
#
_symmetry.space_group_name_H-M   'P 1'
#
loop_
_entity.id
_entity.type
_entity.pdbx_description
1 polymer ?
#
loop_
_entity_poly.entity_id
_entity_poly.type
_entity_poly.pdbx_seq_one_letter_code
_entity_poly.pdbx_strand_id
1 'polypeptide(L)'
;MSETAITRRRLLASAGFALPPRIQRSRRPNLLFIFPDQMRAQALGAMGNPDVRTQHLDRLAAQGVLFENTLANSPVCSPARAVMLTGKYAHRNGMIANDLRLRESAVTLAEILAAAGYRTGFIGKWHLDGGPRLPG
;
A
#
# COMPACT_ATOMS: atom_id res chain seq x y z
N MET A 1 -11.39 14.50 70.59
CA MET A 1 -11.81 13.87 69.30
C MET A 1 -12.43 14.98 68.44
N SER A 2 -11.65 15.50 67.49
CA SER A 2 -12.08 16.63 66.66
C SER A 2 -12.52 16.09 65.29
N GLU A 3 -13.82 16.12 65.05
CA GLU A 3 -14.39 15.80 63.74
C GLU A 3 -14.18 16.98 62.77
N THR A 4 -13.33 16.75 61.78
CA THR A 4 -13.10 17.72 60.73
C THR A 4 -14.18 17.60 59.66
N ALA A 5 -15.21 18.44 59.78
CA ALA A 5 -16.31 18.50 58.80
C ALA A 5 -15.75 18.91 57.41
N ILE A 6 -15.88 18.03 56.43
CA ILE A 6 -15.55 18.29 55.04
C ILE A 6 -16.66 19.18 54.44
N THR A 7 -16.38 20.45 54.19
CA THR A 7 -17.34 21.38 53.63
C THR A 7 -17.54 21.12 52.11
N ARG A 8 -18.79 21.22 51.63
CA ARG A 8 -19.20 21.05 50.21
C ARG A 8 -18.32 21.83 49.20
N ARG A 9 -17.74 22.96 49.64
CA ARG A 9 -16.82 23.77 48.83
C ARG A 9 -15.49 23.04 48.49
N ARG A 10 -14.99 22.18 49.36
CA ARG A 10 -13.74 21.42 49.14
C ARG A 10 -13.96 20.22 48.22
N LEU A 11 -15.16 19.66 48.16
CA LEU A 11 -15.52 18.57 47.24
C LEU A 11 -15.64 19.04 45.79
N LEU A 12 -16.01 20.33 45.55
CA LEU A 12 -16.14 20.86 44.18
C LEU A 12 -14.79 21.35 43.60
N ALA A 13 -13.77 21.57 44.43
CA ALA A 13 -12.45 21.99 43.96
C ALA A 13 -11.56 20.84 43.47
N SER A 14 -11.92 19.59 43.74
CA SER A 14 -11.18 18.40 43.28
C SER A 14 -11.78 17.66 42.07
N ALA A 15 -12.89 18.16 41.55
CA ALA A 15 -13.39 17.72 40.24
C ALA A 15 -12.54 18.38 39.15
N GLY A 16 -11.29 17.92 39.01
CA GLY A 16 -10.47 18.21 37.83
C GLY A 16 -11.25 17.74 36.60
N PHE A 17 -11.70 18.69 35.80
CA PHE A 17 -12.26 18.40 34.47
C PHE A 17 -11.15 17.73 33.68
N ALA A 18 -11.07 16.40 33.73
CA ALA A 18 -10.27 15.63 32.82
C ALA A 18 -10.89 15.84 31.42
N LEU A 19 -10.28 16.74 30.66
CA LEU A 19 -10.61 16.87 29.25
C LEU A 19 -10.52 15.47 28.62
N PRO A 20 -11.53 15.02 27.88
CA PRO A 20 -11.46 13.73 27.22
C PRO A 20 -10.20 13.70 26.36
N PRO A 21 -9.48 12.57 26.30
CA PRO A 21 -8.28 12.45 25.50
C PRO A 21 -8.62 12.90 24.09
N ARG A 22 -7.94 13.93 23.62
CA ARG A 22 -8.11 14.44 22.26
C ARG A 22 -7.72 13.29 21.34
N ILE A 23 -8.70 12.61 20.75
CA ILE A 23 -8.47 11.58 19.75
C ILE A 23 -7.72 12.29 18.63
N GLN A 24 -6.41 12.18 18.67
CA GLN A 24 -5.54 12.66 17.61
C GLN A 24 -5.88 11.79 16.41
N ARG A 25 -6.70 12.34 15.49
CA ARG A 25 -6.97 11.65 14.22
C ARG A 25 -5.62 11.36 13.61
N SER A 26 -5.21 10.11 13.68
CA SER A 26 -4.02 9.60 13.02
C SER A 26 -4.10 10.06 11.57
N ARG A 27 -3.13 10.88 11.14
CA ARG A 27 -3.02 11.23 9.73
C ARG A 27 -2.84 9.93 8.97
N ARG A 28 -3.74 9.64 8.05
CA ARG A 28 -3.62 8.47 7.19
C ARG A 28 -2.26 8.53 6.49
N PRO A 29 -1.48 7.45 6.49
CA PRO A 29 -0.17 7.45 5.83
C PRO A 29 -0.34 7.63 4.32
N ASN A 30 0.62 8.28 3.67
CA ASN A 30 0.72 8.22 2.23
C ASN A 30 1.17 6.82 1.82
N LEU A 31 0.64 6.33 0.70
CA LEU A 31 0.99 5.03 0.13
C LEU A 31 1.72 5.26 -1.18
N LEU A 32 2.93 4.77 -1.28
CA LEU A 32 3.73 4.78 -2.50
C LEU A 32 4.04 3.33 -2.89
N PHE A 33 3.46 2.90 -4.01
CA PHE A 33 3.69 1.58 -4.58
C PHE A 33 4.62 1.71 -5.79
N ILE A 34 5.84 1.21 -5.67
CA ILE A 34 6.86 1.26 -6.72
C ILE A 34 7.22 -0.16 -7.10
N PHE A 35 7.24 -0.43 -8.39
CA PHE A 35 7.78 -1.69 -8.91
C PHE A 35 8.46 -1.44 -10.27
N PRO A 36 9.62 -2.01 -10.51
CA PRO A 36 10.26 -2.01 -11.82
C PRO A 36 9.60 -3.03 -12.74
N ASP A 37 9.69 -2.80 -14.03
CA ASP A 37 9.31 -3.81 -15.02
C ASP A 37 10.39 -4.91 -15.04
N GLN A 38 9.99 -6.16 -15.09
CA GLN A 38 10.84 -7.35 -15.30
C GLN A 38 12.15 -7.37 -14.47
N MET A 39 12.12 -6.97 -13.22
CA MET A 39 13.27 -7.08 -12.31
C MET A 39 13.23 -8.39 -11.54
N ARG A 40 14.33 -9.12 -11.55
CA ARG A 40 14.53 -10.31 -10.71
C ARG A 40 15.13 -9.94 -9.36
N ALA A 41 14.88 -10.74 -8.34
CA ALA A 41 15.41 -10.52 -6.98
C ALA A 41 16.93 -10.36 -6.97
N GLN A 42 17.64 -11.19 -7.75
CA GLN A 42 19.11 -11.16 -7.86
C GLN A 42 19.67 -9.86 -8.48
N ALA A 43 18.84 -8.95 -8.93
CA ALA A 43 19.27 -7.61 -9.38
C ALA A 43 19.41 -6.60 -8.24
N LEU A 44 19.36 -7.04 -6.98
CA LEU A 44 19.51 -6.20 -5.78
C LEU A 44 20.74 -6.59 -4.97
N GLY A 45 21.48 -5.59 -4.46
CA GLY A 45 22.57 -5.79 -3.51
C GLY A 45 22.07 -6.42 -2.21
N ALA A 46 20.93 -5.99 -1.68
CA ALA A 46 20.28 -6.57 -0.51
C ALA A 46 19.94 -8.07 -0.66
N MET A 47 19.87 -8.59 -1.88
CA MET A 47 19.71 -10.02 -2.18
C MET A 47 21.04 -10.75 -2.43
N GLY A 48 22.16 -10.13 -2.06
CA GLY A 48 23.49 -10.73 -2.11
C GLY A 48 24.21 -10.58 -3.45
N ASN A 49 23.77 -9.72 -4.35
CA ASN A 49 24.46 -9.49 -5.62
C ASN A 49 25.58 -8.44 -5.45
N PRO A 50 26.89 -8.83 -5.59
CA PRO A 50 28.00 -7.91 -5.42
C PRO A 50 28.24 -7.01 -6.65
N ASP A 51 27.68 -7.35 -7.82
CA ASP A 51 27.97 -6.68 -9.09
C ASP A 51 27.07 -5.46 -9.34
N VAL A 52 26.05 -5.27 -8.51
CA VAL A 52 25.07 -4.18 -8.65
C VAL A 52 25.20 -3.14 -7.55
N ARG A 53 24.90 -1.89 -7.88
CA ARG A 53 24.85 -0.78 -6.92
C ARG A 53 23.42 -0.32 -6.72
N THR A 54 22.74 -0.87 -5.71
CA THR A 54 21.34 -0.57 -5.39
C THR A 54 21.18 0.06 -4.00
N GLN A 55 22.13 0.90 -3.63
CA GLN A 55 22.29 1.48 -2.27
C GLN A 55 21.01 2.11 -1.68
N HIS A 56 20.13 2.68 -2.50
CA HIS A 56 18.87 3.26 -2.01
C HIS A 56 17.83 2.19 -1.71
N LEU A 57 17.76 1.14 -2.52
CA LEU A 57 16.89 -0.01 -2.29
C LEU A 57 17.41 -0.86 -1.14
N ASP A 58 18.73 -1.04 -1.04
CA ASP A 58 19.39 -1.76 0.05
C ASP A 58 19.14 -1.06 1.39
N ARG A 59 19.22 0.28 1.42
CA ARG A 59 18.85 1.07 2.60
C ARG A 59 17.39 0.94 2.96
N LEU A 60 16.50 0.95 1.97
CA LEU A 60 15.06 0.75 2.19
C LEU A 60 14.79 -0.65 2.77
N ALA A 61 15.44 -1.69 2.25
CA ALA A 61 15.37 -3.05 2.77
C ALA A 61 15.85 -3.13 4.23
N ALA A 62 16.95 -2.45 4.57
CA ALA A 62 17.48 -2.41 5.93
C ALA A 62 16.59 -1.64 6.93
N GLN A 63 15.79 -0.70 6.47
CA GLN A 63 14.88 0.11 7.29
C GLN A 63 13.46 -0.44 7.37
N GLY A 64 13.11 -1.37 6.48
CA GLY A 64 11.79 -1.94 6.36
C GLY A 64 11.77 -3.46 6.54
N VAL A 65 10.94 -4.12 5.75
CA VAL A 65 10.83 -5.58 5.71
C VAL A 65 11.24 -6.08 4.33
N LEU A 66 12.22 -6.94 4.26
CA LEU A 66 12.65 -7.61 3.03
C LEU A 66 12.01 -9.01 2.97
N PHE A 67 11.22 -9.25 1.92
CA PHE A 67 10.65 -10.57 1.63
C PHE A 67 11.56 -11.30 0.65
N GLU A 68 12.43 -12.16 1.14
CA GLU A 68 13.41 -12.88 0.32
C GLU A 68 12.76 -13.94 -0.58
N ASN A 69 11.67 -14.56 -0.12
CA ASN A 69 10.97 -15.64 -0.81
C ASN A 69 9.59 -15.20 -1.26
N THR A 70 9.52 -14.40 -2.30
CA THR A 70 8.26 -13.94 -2.88
C THR A 70 8.10 -14.47 -4.29
N LEU A 71 6.94 -15.03 -4.59
CA LEU A 71 6.59 -15.59 -5.90
C LEU A 71 5.59 -14.70 -6.63
N ALA A 72 5.85 -14.42 -7.89
CA ALA A 72 4.88 -13.77 -8.77
C ALA A 72 3.81 -14.76 -9.18
N ASN A 73 2.54 -14.38 -9.04
CA ASN A 73 1.41 -15.21 -9.47
C ASN A 73 1.36 -15.41 -10.98
N SER A 74 1.93 -14.48 -11.72
CA SER A 74 2.10 -14.54 -13.16
C SER A 74 3.34 -13.75 -13.55
N PRO A 75 4.33 -14.37 -14.21
CA PRO A 75 5.59 -13.71 -14.56
C PRO A 75 5.53 -12.93 -15.89
N VAL A 76 4.33 -12.58 -16.36
CA VAL A 76 4.08 -11.88 -17.62
C VAL A 76 3.51 -10.49 -17.35
N CYS A 77 3.88 -9.50 -18.14
CA CYS A 77 3.67 -8.09 -17.88
C CYS A 77 2.21 -7.71 -17.55
N SER A 78 1.27 -7.90 -18.49
CA SER A 78 -0.12 -7.48 -18.28
C SER A 78 -0.82 -8.29 -17.17
N PRO A 79 -0.69 -9.63 -17.11
CA PRO A 79 -1.22 -10.42 -16.01
C PRO A 79 -0.66 -10.00 -14.64
N ALA A 80 0.66 -9.80 -14.50
CA ALA A 80 1.26 -9.37 -13.24
C ALA A 80 0.72 -8.01 -12.78
N ARG A 81 0.60 -7.05 -13.70
CA ARG A 81 0.05 -5.73 -13.42
C ARG A 81 -1.40 -5.79 -12.96
N ALA A 82 -2.22 -6.59 -13.65
CA ALA A 82 -3.62 -6.80 -13.28
C ALA A 82 -3.75 -7.46 -11.90
N VAL A 83 -2.91 -8.45 -11.58
CA VAL A 83 -2.87 -9.08 -10.25
C VAL A 83 -2.55 -8.05 -9.17
N MET A 84 -1.50 -7.23 -9.38
CA MET A 84 -1.09 -6.19 -8.42
C MET A 84 -2.18 -5.13 -8.21
N LEU A 85 -2.84 -4.69 -9.28
CA LEU A 85 -3.85 -3.63 -9.19
C LEU A 85 -5.19 -4.12 -8.65
N THR A 86 -5.58 -5.38 -8.93
CA THR A 86 -6.89 -5.90 -8.53
C THR A 86 -6.86 -6.79 -7.29
N GLY A 87 -5.68 -7.26 -6.86
CA GLY A 87 -5.54 -8.26 -5.81
C GLY A 87 -6.14 -9.63 -6.16
N LYS A 88 -6.44 -9.89 -7.43
CA LYS A 88 -7.07 -11.13 -7.92
C LYS A 88 -6.12 -11.88 -8.83
N TYR A 89 -6.08 -13.19 -8.70
CA TYR A 89 -5.34 -14.05 -9.62
C TYR A 89 -5.73 -13.83 -11.10
N ALA A 90 -4.80 -14.07 -12.02
CA ALA A 90 -4.98 -13.83 -13.45
C ALA A 90 -6.23 -14.53 -14.02
N HIS A 91 -6.50 -15.77 -13.63
CA HIS A 91 -7.70 -16.51 -14.05
C HIS A 91 -9.00 -15.89 -13.50
N ARG A 92 -8.95 -15.13 -12.41
CA ARG A 92 -10.14 -14.48 -11.81
C ARG A 92 -10.39 -13.09 -12.37
N ASN A 93 -9.33 -12.34 -12.70
CA ASN A 93 -9.45 -11.01 -13.31
C ASN A 93 -9.54 -11.06 -14.83
N GLY A 94 -9.27 -12.22 -15.46
CA GLY A 94 -9.33 -12.45 -16.90
C GLY A 94 -8.05 -12.09 -17.65
N MET A 95 -7.03 -11.59 -16.97
CA MET A 95 -5.76 -11.18 -17.59
C MET A 95 -4.76 -12.33 -17.58
N ILE A 96 -4.96 -13.31 -18.43
CA ILE A 96 -4.14 -14.55 -18.49
C ILE A 96 -2.96 -14.46 -19.46
N ALA A 97 -2.92 -13.43 -20.31
CA ALA A 97 -1.87 -13.19 -21.30
C ALA A 97 -1.66 -11.68 -21.50
N ASN A 98 -0.58 -11.31 -22.21
CA ASN A 98 -0.41 -9.95 -22.69
C ASN A 98 -1.47 -9.60 -23.74
N ASP A 99 -1.60 -8.32 -24.04
CA ASP A 99 -2.48 -7.76 -25.06
C ASP A 99 -3.98 -8.01 -24.83
N LEU A 100 -4.33 -8.49 -23.64
CA LEU A 100 -5.71 -8.50 -23.17
C LEU A 100 -6.05 -7.17 -22.50
N ARG A 101 -7.32 -6.79 -22.57
CA ARG A 101 -7.83 -5.61 -21.89
C ARG A 101 -8.39 -5.98 -20.52
N LEU A 102 -7.99 -5.29 -19.48
CA LEU A 102 -8.62 -5.41 -18.18
C LEU A 102 -10.09 -4.96 -18.29
N ARG A 103 -10.99 -5.75 -17.74
CA ARG A 103 -12.43 -5.46 -17.76
C ARG A 103 -12.70 -4.13 -17.02
N GLU A 104 -13.56 -3.30 -17.58
CA GLU A 104 -13.95 -2.02 -16.95
C GLU A 104 -14.63 -2.20 -15.59
N SER A 105 -15.25 -3.36 -15.35
CA SER A 105 -15.83 -3.74 -14.06
C SER A 105 -14.82 -4.22 -13.03
N ALA A 106 -13.53 -4.28 -13.36
CA ALA A 106 -12.50 -4.70 -12.41
C ALA A 106 -12.22 -3.59 -11.39
N VAL A 107 -12.54 -3.85 -10.14
CA VAL A 107 -12.20 -2.93 -9.04
C VAL A 107 -10.71 -2.99 -8.76
N THR A 108 -10.07 -1.84 -8.76
CA THR A 108 -8.63 -1.67 -8.56
C THR A 108 -8.30 -1.10 -7.19
N LEU A 109 -7.06 -1.28 -6.75
CA LEU A 109 -6.53 -0.66 -5.53
C LEU A 109 -6.73 0.86 -5.53
N ALA A 110 -6.57 1.52 -6.68
CA ALA A 110 -6.76 2.96 -6.81
C ALA A 110 -8.20 3.39 -6.49
N GLU A 111 -9.21 2.64 -6.98
CA GLU A 111 -10.62 2.91 -6.69
C GLU A 111 -10.96 2.66 -5.23
N ILE A 112 -10.43 1.59 -4.63
CA ILE A 112 -10.61 1.31 -3.20
C ILE A 112 -10.02 2.44 -2.35
N LEU A 113 -8.83 2.89 -2.67
CA LEU A 113 -8.18 3.99 -1.97
C LEU A 113 -8.92 5.33 -2.19
N ALA A 114 -9.39 5.59 -3.40
CA ALA A 114 -10.19 6.79 -3.68
C ALA A 114 -11.49 6.80 -2.87
N ALA A 115 -12.20 5.67 -2.80
CA ALA A 115 -13.38 5.52 -1.96
C ALA A 115 -13.08 5.72 -0.46
N ALA A 116 -11.85 5.38 -0.02
CA ALA A 116 -11.37 5.66 1.32
C ALA A 116 -10.88 7.10 1.53
N GLY A 117 -11.02 7.99 0.53
CA GLY A 117 -10.67 9.40 0.61
C GLY A 117 -9.20 9.72 0.33
N TYR A 118 -8.46 8.83 -0.31
CA TYR A 118 -7.13 9.13 -0.83
C TYR A 118 -7.20 9.79 -2.21
N ARG A 119 -6.24 10.66 -2.49
CA ARG A 119 -5.97 11.08 -3.87
C ARG A 119 -5.04 10.06 -4.49
N THR A 120 -5.43 9.47 -5.61
CA THR A 120 -4.67 8.44 -6.30
C THR A 120 -4.02 8.98 -7.56
N GLY A 121 -2.88 8.42 -7.95
CA GLY A 121 -2.18 8.73 -9.18
C GLY A 121 -1.45 7.49 -9.70
N PHE A 122 -1.28 7.40 -11.00
CA PHE A 122 -0.53 6.35 -11.67
C PHE A 122 0.50 6.99 -12.62
N ILE A 123 1.73 6.54 -12.54
CA ILE A 123 2.82 7.02 -13.39
C ILE A 123 3.58 5.81 -13.93
N GLY A 124 3.76 5.74 -15.23
CA GLY A 124 4.53 4.70 -15.90
C GLY A 124 3.71 3.79 -16.82
N LYS A 125 4.25 2.61 -17.10
CA LYS A 125 3.66 1.64 -18.03
C LYS A 125 2.35 1.08 -17.49
N TRP A 126 1.27 1.29 -18.22
CA TRP A 126 -0.06 0.74 -17.90
C TRP A 126 -0.22 -0.70 -18.39
N HIS A 127 -0.23 -0.92 -19.71
CA HIS A 127 -0.26 -2.22 -20.38
C HIS A 127 -1.47 -3.11 -20.01
N LEU A 128 -2.63 -2.49 -19.77
CA LEU A 128 -3.89 -3.17 -19.44
C LEU A 128 -5.06 -2.75 -20.35
N ASP A 129 -4.78 -2.04 -21.42
CA ASP A 129 -5.73 -1.48 -22.39
C ASP A 129 -5.91 -2.34 -23.64
N GLY A 130 -5.26 -3.49 -23.69
CA GLY A 130 -5.24 -4.39 -24.83
C GLY A 130 -4.04 -4.14 -25.75
N GLY A 131 -3.86 -5.01 -26.73
CA GLY A 131 -2.84 -4.86 -27.77
C GLY A 131 -3.17 -3.72 -28.75
N PRO A 132 -2.24 -3.40 -29.68
CA PRO A 132 -2.54 -2.48 -30.74
C PRO A 132 -3.77 -2.96 -31.50
N ARG A 133 -4.78 -2.09 -31.59
CA ARG A 133 -5.94 -2.38 -32.45
C ARG A 133 -5.40 -2.54 -33.84
N LEU A 134 -5.44 -3.76 -34.36
CA LEU A 134 -5.23 -3.98 -35.81
C LEU A 134 -6.27 -3.11 -36.53
N PRO A 135 -5.86 -2.31 -37.52
CA PRO A 135 -6.83 -1.62 -38.33
C PRO A 135 -7.75 -2.67 -38.95
N GLY A 136 -9.06 -2.57 -38.63
CA GLY A 136 -10.09 -3.39 -39.25
C GLY A 136 -10.33 -2.99 -40.70
#